data_128b07acc0a054413369f673b35fe334
#
_entry.id   128b07acc0a054413369f673b35fe334
#
_cell.length_a   1.000
_cell.length_b   1.000
_cell.length_c   1.000
_cell.angle_alpha   90.00
_cell.angle_beta   90.00
_cell.angle_gamma   90.00
#
_symmetry.space_group_name_H-M   'P 1'
#
loop_
_entity.id
_entity.type
_entity.pdbx_description
1 polymer ?
#
loop_
_entity_poly.entity_id
_entity_poly.type
_entity_poly.pdbx_seq_one_letter_code
_entity_poly.pdbx_strand_id
1 'polypeptide(L)'
;MQNEIIPVVNCPCKYNFSDDGKKVTPRRDVPSYPKYTLSQETIEALKKPTFDVWHWEHNEMLSCLEYMYHDLGLVKEFNMNPITLKRWLLAIQENYRNNPFHNFRHCFCVSQMMYGMIHLCNLQEKLTLTDMGILMTAAVCHDLDHPGYNNTYQINARTELAVRYNDISPLENHHCAVAFQILSLPECNIFANVDPDAFKQIRQAIITLILATDMARHGEILDSFKQKVDNFDFTNEEHVTCLKMVLIKCCDISNEVRPTEVAEPWVDCLLEEYFMQSDREKSEGLPVAPFMDRDKVTKPTAQIGFIKFVLIPMFETVMKLFPQIEEIMVQPLRDSRDHYEELKQIDDAMTEVEPVLSISLSLSLSLSLSLSLSQYMC
;
A
#
# COMPACT_ATOMS: atom_id res chain seq x y z
N MET A 1 -22.25 41.66 14.26
CA MET A 1 -21.12 40.78 13.93
C MET A 1 -21.70 39.72 13.04
N GLN A 2 -21.51 39.88 11.72
CA GLN A 2 -21.94 38.93 10.73
C GLN A 2 -21.00 37.72 10.80
N ASN A 3 -21.57 36.54 11.02
CA ASN A 3 -20.83 35.30 10.89
C ASN A 3 -20.52 35.13 9.39
N GLU A 4 -19.29 35.45 8.99
CA GLU A 4 -18.75 35.03 7.68
C GLU A 4 -18.63 33.51 7.73
N ILE A 5 -19.53 32.85 7.01
CA ILE A 5 -19.38 31.41 6.71
C ILE A 5 -18.17 31.29 5.80
N ILE A 6 -17.09 30.73 6.34
CA ILE A 6 -15.91 30.37 5.52
C ILE A 6 -16.41 29.44 4.42
N PRO A 7 -16.24 29.79 3.13
CA PRO A 7 -16.68 28.91 2.06
C PRO A 7 -15.91 27.57 2.18
N VAL A 8 -16.65 26.47 2.20
CA VAL A 8 -16.07 25.13 2.10
C VAL A 8 -15.35 25.05 0.77
N VAL A 9 -14.02 25.12 0.81
CA VAL A 9 -13.19 25.00 -0.38
C VAL A 9 -13.36 23.59 -0.93
N ASN A 10 -13.62 23.46 -2.23
CA ASN A 10 -13.79 22.18 -2.89
C ASN A 10 -12.63 21.26 -2.59
N CYS A 11 -12.88 20.24 -1.77
CA CYS A 11 -11.94 19.14 -1.60
C CYS A 11 -11.78 18.43 -2.94
N PRO A 12 -10.57 18.13 -3.42
CA PRO A 12 -10.37 17.34 -4.63
C PRO A 12 -10.82 15.88 -4.46
N CYS A 13 -11.30 15.48 -3.27
CA CYS A 13 -11.86 14.17 -3.10
C CYS A 13 -13.19 14.04 -3.85
N LYS A 14 -13.41 12.89 -4.46
CA LYS A 14 -14.57 12.52 -5.27
C LYS A 14 -15.91 12.62 -4.53
N TYR A 15 -15.84 12.67 -3.20
CA TYR A 15 -16.96 12.89 -2.28
C TYR A 15 -16.86 14.30 -1.71
N ASN A 16 -17.24 15.28 -2.52
CA ASN A 16 -17.62 16.56 -1.98
C ASN A 16 -18.90 16.35 -1.16
N PHE A 17 -18.80 16.52 0.14
CA PHE A 17 -19.96 16.90 0.93
C PHE A 17 -20.29 18.38 0.58
N SER A 18 -20.75 18.61 -0.64
CA SER A 18 -21.53 19.79 -0.90
C SER A 18 -22.84 19.57 -0.14
N ASP A 19 -23.14 20.47 0.76
CA ASP A 19 -24.38 20.54 1.53
C ASP A 19 -25.58 20.87 0.60
N ASP A 20 -25.52 20.44 -0.65
CA ASP A 20 -26.50 20.67 -1.71
C ASP A 20 -27.70 19.74 -1.60
N GLY A 21 -27.96 19.17 -0.43
CA GLY A 21 -29.23 18.47 -0.18
C GLY A 21 -29.63 17.41 -1.20
N LYS A 22 -28.72 16.99 -2.10
CA LYS A 22 -28.94 15.88 -3.01
C LYS A 22 -28.96 14.60 -2.19
N LYS A 23 -30.14 14.22 -1.74
CA LYS A 23 -30.40 12.87 -1.26
C LYS A 23 -29.83 11.93 -2.30
N VAL A 24 -28.72 11.24 -1.95
CA VAL A 24 -28.23 10.10 -2.73
C VAL A 24 -29.39 9.11 -2.76
N THR A 25 -30.06 8.99 -3.90
CA THR A 25 -31.10 7.98 -4.08
C THR A 25 -30.44 6.64 -4.01
N PRO A 26 -30.87 5.74 -3.09
CA PRO A 26 -30.30 4.40 -3.03
C PRO A 26 -30.40 3.74 -4.40
N ARG A 27 -29.29 3.29 -4.97
CA ARG A 27 -29.33 2.46 -6.17
C ARG A 27 -30.16 1.23 -5.86
N ARG A 28 -31.31 1.08 -6.51
CA ARG A 28 -32.20 -0.08 -6.35
C ARG A 28 -31.68 -1.33 -7.06
N ASP A 29 -30.71 -1.14 -7.95
CA ASP A 29 -30.19 -2.25 -8.76
C ASP A 29 -29.19 -3.08 -7.94
N VAL A 30 -29.33 -4.39 -8.00
CA VAL A 30 -28.34 -5.31 -7.45
C VAL A 30 -27.03 -5.06 -8.20
N PRO A 31 -25.93 -4.75 -7.52
CA PRO A 31 -24.68 -4.54 -8.20
C PRO A 31 -24.27 -5.81 -8.91
N SER A 32 -24.17 -5.73 -10.24
CA SER A 32 -23.71 -6.82 -11.07
C SER A 32 -22.28 -6.54 -11.49
N TYR A 33 -21.31 -7.04 -10.76
CA TYR A 33 -20.09 -7.45 -11.41
C TYR A 33 -20.23 -8.93 -11.79
N PRO A 34 -19.61 -9.39 -12.89
CA PRO A 34 -19.70 -10.79 -13.29
C PRO A 34 -19.32 -11.68 -12.10
N LYS A 35 -20.22 -12.60 -11.74
CA LYS A 35 -19.95 -13.51 -10.63
C LYS A 35 -18.96 -14.55 -11.12
N TYR A 36 -17.68 -14.35 -10.79
CA TYR A 36 -16.66 -15.35 -11.03
C TYR A 36 -16.77 -16.44 -9.96
N THR A 37 -17.01 -17.66 -10.39
CA THR A 37 -16.87 -18.82 -9.52
C THR A 37 -15.38 -19.13 -9.45
N LEU A 38 -14.78 -18.89 -8.27
CA LEU A 38 -13.36 -19.17 -8.07
C LEU A 38 -13.11 -20.69 -8.11
N SER A 39 -12.08 -21.09 -8.84
CA SER A 39 -11.63 -22.49 -8.84
C SER A 39 -10.99 -22.83 -7.49
N GLN A 40 -10.93 -24.11 -7.14
CA GLN A 40 -10.24 -24.56 -5.92
C GLN A 40 -8.76 -24.17 -5.94
N GLU A 41 -8.12 -24.20 -7.11
CA GLU A 41 -6.74 -23.76 -7.30
C GLU A 41 -6.56 -22.29 -6.97
N THR A 42 -7.46 -21.43 -7.46
CA THR A 42 -7.45 -20.00 -7.13
C THR A 42 -7.64 -19.76 -5.64
N ILE A 43 -8.56 -20.48 -5.00
CA ILE A 43 -8.83 -20.38 -3.55
C ILE A 43 -7.56 -20.70 -2.75
N GLU A 44 -6.86 -21.78 -3.09
CA GLU A 44 -5.61 -22.13 -2.41
C GLU A 44 -4.48 -21.15 -2.72
N ALA A 45 -4.42 -20.61 -3.92
CA ALA A 45 -3.45 -19.60 -4.30
C ALA A 45 -3.65 -18.27 -3.52
N LEU A 46 -4.90 -17.87 -3.26
CA LEU A 46 -5.22 -16.66 -2.48
C LEU A 46 -4.65 -16.67 -1.06
N LYS A 47 -4.39 -17.85 -0.49
CA LYS A 47 -3.81 -17.99 0.85
C LYS A 47 -2.29 -17.84 0.89
N LYS A 48 -1.65 -17.56 -0.25
CA LYS A 48 -0.19 -17.56 -0.40
C LYS A 48 0.34 -16.21 -0.91
N PRO A 49 1.53 -15.79 -0.46
CA PRO A 49 2.22 -14.61 -1.00
C PRO A 49 2.60 -14.72 -2.48
N THR A 50 2.62 -15.94 -3.01
CA THR A 50 2.95 -16.23 -4.42
C THR A 50 1.82 -15.94 -5.39
N PHE A 51 0.66 -15.48 -4.90
CA PHE A 51 -0.48 -15.11 -5.74
C PHE A 51 -0.09 -14.02 -6.73
N ASP A 52 -0.29 -14.30 -8.02
CA ASP A 52 0.02 -13.32 -9.07
C ASP A 52 -1.15 -12.35 -9.25
N VAL A 53 -0.96 -11.14 -8.77
CA VAL A 53 -1.97 -10.07 -8.75
C VAL A 53 -2.15 -9.38 -10.10
N TRP A 54 -1.24 -9.59 -11.06
CA TRP A 54 -1.25 -8.91 -12.35
C TRP A 54 -2.21 -9.53 -13.37
N HIS A 55 -2.55 -10.82 -13.19
CA HIS A 55 -3.43 -11.56 -14.09
C HIS A 55 -4.93 -11.35 -13.85
N TRP A 56 -5.30 -10.49 -12.88
CA TRP A 56 -6.70 -10.33 -12.46
C TRP A 56 -7.24 -8.96 -12.85
N GLU A 57 -8.44 -8.95 -13.42
CA GLU A 57 -9.21 -7.74 -13.66
C GLU A 57 -9.88 -7.25 -12.38
N HIS A 58 -10.26 -5.96 -12.34
CA HIS A 58 -10.85 -5.36 -11.14
C HIS A 58 -12.12 -6.10 -10.65
N ASN A 59 -12.98 -6.57 -11.57
CA ASN A 59 -14.18 -7.31 -11.21
C ASN A 59 -13.85 -8.67 -10.59
N GLU A 60 -12.79 -9.33 -11.07
CA GLU A 60 -12.30 -10.58 -10.50
C GLU A 60 -11.72 -10.37 -9.11
N MET A 61 -10.98 -9.28 -8.91
CA MET A 61 -10.46 -8.88 -7.59
C MET A 61 -11.60 -8.64 -6.60
N LEU A 62 -12.70 -7.98 -7.02
CA LEU A 62 -13.89 -7.81 -6.19
C LEU A 62 -14.49 -9.15 -5.77
N SER A 63 -14.55 -10.11 -6.67
CA SER A 63 -15.03 -11.48 -6.36
C SER A 63 -14.10 -12.20 -5.38
N CYS A 64 -12.78 -12.02 -5.51
CA CYS A 64 -11.81 -12.55 -4.57
C CYS A 64 -11.97 -11.93 -3.16
N LEU A 65 -12.13 -10.61 -3.06
CA LEU A 65 -12.36 -9.93 -1.78
C LEU A 65 -13.66 -10.39 -1.12
N GLU A 66 -14.74 -10.51 -1.90
CA GLU A 66 -16.00 -11.05 -1.41
C GLU A 66 -15.83 -12.47 -0.86
N TYR A 67 -15.09 -13.32 -1.59
CA TYR A 67 -14.77 -14.67 -1.15
C TYR A 67 -14.01 -14.68 0.19
N MET A 68 -12.99 -13.84 0.34
CA MET A 68 -12.20 -13.75 1.58
C MET A 68 -13.08 -13.43 2.80
N TYR A 69 -14.03 -12.48 2.66
CA TYR A 69 -14.96 -12.15 3.73
C TYR A 69 -15.89 -13.30 4.10
N HIS A 70 -16.34 -14.08 3.12
CA HIS A 70 -17.16 -15.29 3.35
C HIS A 70 -16.34 -16.41 3.99
N ASP A 71 -15.16 -16.71 3.47
CA ASP A 71 -14.30 -17.80 3.92
C ASP A 71 -13.82 -17.61 5.37
N LEU A 72 -13.46 -16.38 5.73
CA LEU A 72 -13.08 -16.04 7.11
C LEU A 72 -14.27 -16.02 8.08
N GLY A 73 -15.50 -16.21 7.61
CA GLY A 73 -16.70 -16.20 8.44
C GLY A 73 -17.20 -14.81 8.84
N LEU A 74 -16.64 -13.73 8.27
CA LEU A 74 -16.95 -12.36 8.64
C LEU A 74 -18.38 -11.95 8.29
N VAL A 75 -18.91 -12.46 7.17
CA VAL A 75 -20.29 -12.19 6.75
C VAL A 75 -21.28 -12.73 7.79
N LYS A 76 -21.00 -13.89 8.37
CA LYS A 76 -21.82 -14.48 9.42
C LYS A 76 -21.61 -13.75 10.76
N GLU A 77 -20.36 -13.48 11.14
CA GLU A 77 -20.01 -12.85 12.42
C GLU A 77 -20.70 -11.49 12.59
N PHE A 78 -20.60 -10.64 11.56
CA PHE A 78 -21.19 -9.30 11.59
C PHE A 78 -22.61 -9.24 11.02
N ASN A 79 -23.21 -10.39 10.70
CA ASN A 79 -24.52 -10.47 10.07
C ASN A 79 -24.65 -9.51 8.86
N MET A 80 -23.61 -9.55 8.00
CA MET A 80 -23.57 -8.69 6.82
C MET A 80 -24.59 -9.13 5.79
N ASN A 81 -25.34 -8.19 5.23
CA ASN A 81 -26.14 -8.46 4.05
C ASN A 81 -25.20 -8.67 2.84
N PRO A 82 -25.30 -9.79 2.10
CA PRO A 82 -24.41 -10.08 0.96
C PRO A 82 -24.46 -9.03 -0.15
N ILE A 83 -25.61 -8.40 -0.38
CA ILE A 83 -25.76 -7.32 -1.36
C ILE A 83 -25.07 -6.05 -0.85
N THR A 84 -25.18 -5.76 0.43
CA THR A 84 -24.49 -4.64 1.07
C THR A 84 -22.96 -4.81 0.97
N LEU A 85 -22.45 -6.02 1.18
CA LEU A 85 -21.02 -6.31 0.99
C LEU A 85 -20.56 -6.02 -0.45
N LYS A 86 -21.33 -6.45 -1.45
CA LYS A 86 -21.04 -6.15 -2.87
C LYS A 86 -21.03 -4.66 -3.16
N ARG A 87 -22.01 -3.92 -2.64
CA ARG A 87 -22.10 -2.46 -2.82
C ARG A 87 -20.97 -1.73 -2.15
N TRP A 88 -20.59 -2.17 -0.94
CA TRP A 88 -19.44 -1.63 -0.23
C TRP A 88 -18.14 -1.84 -1.02
N LEU A 89 -17.87 -3.07 -1.52
CA LEU A 89 -16.69 -3.37 -2.33
C LEU A 89 -16.63 -2.56 -3.62
N LEU A 90 -17.76 -2.35 -4.30
CA LEU A 90 -17.84 -1.47 -5.47
C LEU A 90 -17.55 -0.02 -5.11
N ALA A 91 -18.11 0.48 -4.00
CA ALA A 91 -17.84 1.82 -3.53
C ALA A 91 -16.35 2.01 -3.15
N ILE A 92 -15.74 1.00 -2.54
CA ILE A 92 -14.30 0.99 -2.27
C ILE A 92 -13.51 1.14 -3.59
N GLN A 93 -13.77 0.29 -4.57
CA GLN A 93 -13.08 0.34 -5.86
C GLN A 93 -13.21 1.71 -6.54
N GLU A 94 -14.40 2.28 -6.54
CA GLU A 94 -14.67 3.60 -7.15
C GLU A 94 -13.93 4.74 -6.44
N ASN A 95 -13.44 4.50 -5.21
CA ASN A 95 -12.75 5.50 -4.39
C ASN A 95 -11.23 5.30 -4.31
N TYR A 96 -10.69 4.34 -5.02
CA TYR A 96 -9.26 4.29 -5.33
C TYR A 96 -9.02 4.99 -6.67
N ARG A 97 -8.08 5.93 -6.70
CA ARG A 97 -7.72 6.67 -7.93
C ARG A 97 -6.78 5.85 -8.81
N ASN A 98 -6.66 6.23 -10.07
CA ASN A 98 -5.76 5.61 -11.05
C ASN A 98 -4.33 6.16 -10.92
N ASN A 99 -3.75 6.06 -9.72
CA ASN A 99 -2.34 6.35 -9.51
C ASN A 99 -1.47 5.22 -10.07
N PRO A 100 -0.19 5.46 -10.37
CA PRO A 100 0.72 4.39 -10.78
C PRO A 100 0.86 3.28 -9.74
N PHE A 101 0.93 3.63 -8.44
CA PHE A 101 1.13 2.69 -7.34
C PHE A 101 -0.06 2.61 -6.38
N HIS A 102 -0.46 3.73 -5.74
CA HIS A 102 -1.53 3.76 -4.74
C HIS A 102 -2.91 3.72 -5.40
N ASN A 103 -3.28 2.55 -5.93
CA ASN A 103 -4.48 2.25 -6.71
C ASN A 103 -5.25 1.06 -6.14
N PHE A 104 -6.36 0.68 -6.79
CA PHE A 104 -7.18 -0.45 -6.32
C PHE A 104 -6.44 -1.80 -6.37
N ARG A 105 -5.51 -2.00 -7.31
CA ARG A 105 -4.68 -3.23 -7.34
C ARG A 105 -3.77 -3.32 -6.14
N HIS A 106 -3.19 -2.21 -5.69
CA HIS A 106 -2.44 -2.15 -4.43
C HIS A 106 -3.34 -2.48 -3.22
N CYS A 107 -4.53 -1.90 -3.13
CA CYS A 107 -5.53 -2.26 -2.12
C CYS A 107 -5.79 -3.77 -2.10
N PHE A 108 -6.00 -4.37 -3.26
CA PHE A 108 -6.17 -5.81 -3.39
C PHE A 108 -4.94 -6.60 -2.91
N CYS A 109 -3.73 -6.17 -3.29
CA CYS A 109 -2.48 -6.81 -2.85
C CYS A 109 -2.35 -6.84 -1.34
N VAL A 110 -2.62 -5.71 -0.68
CA VAL A 110 -2.55 -5.59 0.79
C VAL A 110 -3.60 -6.47 1.46
N SER A 111 -4.81 -6.48 0.94
CA SER A 111 -5.91 -7.30 1.45
C SER A 111 -5.66 -8.80 1.26
N GLN A 112 -5.13 -9.21 0.10
CA GLN A 112 -4.76 -10.58 -0.19
C GLN A 112 -3.59 -11.04 0.69
N MET A 113 -2.59 -10.18 0.92
CA MET A 113 -1.49 -10.49 1.83
C MET A 113 -1.97 -10.63 3.27
N MET A 114 -2.90 -9.77 3.73
CA MET A 114 -3.53 -9.90 5.04
C MET A 114 -4.26 -11.23 5.18
N TYR A 115 -5.06 -11.60 4.18
CA TYR A 115 -5.75 -12.88 4.13
C TYR A 115 -4.75 -14.06 4.16
N GLY A 116 -3.67 -13.97 3.39
CA GLY A 116 -2.59 -14.97 3.40
C GLY A 116 -1.91 -15.09 4.77
N MET A 117 -1.61 -13.98 5.44
CA MET A 117 -1.02 -13.98 6.78
C MET A 117 -1.97 -14.55 7.85
N ILE A 118 -3.26 -14.27 7.75
CA ILE A 118 -4.27 -14.86 8.64
C ILE A 118 -4.20 -16.40 8.58
N HIS A 119 -4.12 -16.96 7.39
CA HIS A 119 -4.02 -18.42 7.21
C HIS A 119 -2.64 -18.95 7.60
N LEU A 120 -1.57 -18.34 7.11
CA LEU A 120 -0.20 -18.79 7.32
C LEU A 120 0.20 -18.77 8.81
N CYS A 121 -0.22 -17.73 9.54
CA CYS A 121 0.07 -17.57 10.97
C CYS A 121 -0.99 -18.19 11.88
N ASN A 122 -2.00 -18.86 11.34
CA ASN A 122 -3.13 -19.43 12.10
C ASN A 122 -3.75 -18.40 13.06
N LEU A 123 -3.96 -17.17 12.59
CA LEU A 123 -4.44 -16.07 13.43
C LEU A 123 -5.84 -16.30 13.97
N GLN A 124 -6.67 -17.11 13.29
CA GLN A 124 -8.00 -17.47 13.75
C GLN A 124 -8.01 -18.27 15.06
N GLU A 125 -6.89 -18.91 15.43
CA GLU A 125 -6.73 -19.61 16.70
C GLU A 125 -6.27 -18.68 17.84
N LYS A 126 -5.77 -17.49 17.50
CA LYS A 126 -5.11 -16.56 18.42
C LYS A 126 -5.86 -15.26 18.64
N LEU A 127 -6.60 -14.83 17.64
CA LEU A 127 -7.36 -13.58 17.61
C LEU A 127 -8.85 -13.87 17.38
N THR A 128 -9.71 -12.91 17.72
CA THR A 128 -11.16 -13.04 17.53
C THR A 128 -11.56 -12.85 16.08
N LEU A 129 -12.78 -13.30 15.71
CA LEU A 129 -13.35 -12.99 14.39
C LEU A 129 -13.53 -11.48 14.19
N THR A 130 -13.84 -10.74 15.24
CA THR A 130 -13.88 -9.27 15.22
C THR A 130 -12.53 -8.69 14.83
N ASP A 131 -11.42 -9.20 15.36
CA ASP A 131 -10.06 -8.78 14.97
C ASP A 131 -9.77 -9.07 13.50
N MET A 132 -10.20 -10.25 12.99
CA MET A 132 -10.07 -10.56 11.56
C MET A 132 -10.83 -9.56 10.69
N GLY A 133 -12.05 -9.21 11.08
CA GLY A 133 -12.87 -8.22 10.38
C GLY A 133 -12.21 -6.83 10.39
N ILE A 134 -11.63 -6.43 11.50
CA ILE A 134 -10.88 -5.17 11.65
C ILE A 134 -9.65 -5.18 10.72
N LEU A 135 -8.85 -6.24 10.77
CA LEU A 135 -7.65 -6.38 9.94
C LEU A 135 -7.98 -6.31 8.44
N MET A 136 -8.95 -7.10 7.99
CA MET A 136 -9.35 -7.13 6.58
C MET A 136 -9.97 -5.79 6.12
N THR A 137 -10.83 -5.19 6.93
CA THR A 137 -11.49 -3.93 6.57
C THR A 137 -10.49 -2.76 6.57
N ALA A 138 -9.58 -2.72 7.52
CA ALA A 138 -8.48 -1.74 7.52
C ALA A 138 -7.59 -1.90 6.28
N ALA A 139 -7.23 -3.13 5.91
CA ALA A 139 -6.43 -3.39 4.71
C ALA A 139 -7.13 -2.92 3.43
N VAL A 140 -8.43 -3.19 3.29
CA VAL A 140 -9.24 -2.74 2.13
C VAL A 140 -9.36 -1.22 2.06
N CYS A 141 -9.37 -0.53 3.19
CA CYS A 141 -9.63 0.91 3.28
C CYS A 141 -8.37 1.78 3.42
N HIS A 142 -7.18 1.19 3.59
CA HIS A 142 -6.01 1.90 4.13
C HIS A 142 -5.51 3.07 3.27
N ASP A 143 -5.72 3.05 1.96
CA ASP A 143 -5.27 4.07 0.99
C ASP A 143 -6.41 4.70 0.18
N LEU A 144 -7.65 4.63 0.68
CA LEU A 144 -8.82 5.19 0.01
C LEU A 144 -8.60 6.66 -0.40
N ASP A 145 -8.88 6.94 -1.68
CA ASP A 145 -8.76 8.27 -2.29
C ASP A 145 -7.36 8.89 -2.19
N HIS A 146 -6.32 8.05 -2.23
CA HIS A 146 -4.93 8.53 -2.24
C HIS A 146 -4.66 9.40 -3.48
N PRO A 147 -4.13 10.63 -3.32
CA PRO A 147 -3.96 11.57 -4.43
C PRO A 147 -2.71 11.33 -5.29
N GLY A 148 -1.83 10.38 -4.94
CA GLY A 148 -0.57 10.11 -5.62
C GLY A 148 0.60 10.99 -5.18
N TYR A 149 0.44 11.78 -4.11
CA TYR A 149 1.46 12.65 -3.50
C TYR A 149 1.49 12.40 -2.01
N ASN A 150 2.67 12.14 -1.45
CA ASN A 150 2.84 11.71 -0.06
C ASN A 150 2.59 12.83 0.97
N ASN A 151 2.64 12.47 2.27
CA ASN A 151 2.44 13.42 3.36
C ASN A 151 3.41 14.59 3.34
N THR A 152 4.67 14.36 3.00
CA THR A 152 5.68 15.43 2.90
C THR A 152 5.28 16.46 1.84
N TYR A 153 4.81 16.01 0.67
CA TYR A 153 4.28 16.92 -0.35
C TYR A 153 3.07 17.70 0.17
N GLN A 154 2.10 17.02 0.81
CA GLN A 154 0.89 17.66 1.34
C GLN A 154 1.25 18.80 2.30
N ILE A 155 2.20 18.58 3.18
CA ILE A 155 2.65 19.57 4.18
C ILE A 155 3.42 20.72 3.52
N ASN A 156 4.38 20.42 2.66
CA ASN A 156 5.21 21.43 1.99
C ASN A 156 4.40 22.31 1.04
N ALA A 157 3.46 21.73 0.32
CA ALA A 157 2.55 22.44 -0.58
C ALA A 157 1.37 23.10 0.15
N ARG A 158 1.21 22.88 1.45
CA ARG A 158 0.11 23.41 2.27
C ARG A 158 -1.26 23.08 1.66
N THR A 159 -1.44 21.83 1.24
CA THR A 159 -2.68 21.39 0.64
C THR A 159 -3.84 21.45 1.63
N GLU A 160 -5.06 21.37 1.12
CA GLU A 160 -6.26 21.35 1.96
C GLU A 160 -6.22 20.20 2.98
N LEU A 161 -5.71 19.03 2.61
CA LEU A 161 -5.57 17.89 3.53
C LEU A 161 -4.61 18.20 4.68
N ALA A 162 -3.45 18.78 4.38
CA ALA A 162 -2.47 19.16 5.40
C ALA A 162 -3.04 20.20 6.37
N VAL A 163 -3.74 21.21 5.85
CA VAL A 163 -4.39 22.25 6.67
C VAL A 163 -5.50 21.64 7.53
N ARG A 164 -6.33 20.77 6.95
CA ARG A 164 -7.46 20.12 7.65
C ARG A 164 -7.00 19.27 8.82
N TYR A 165 -5.91 18.55 8.66
CA TYR A 165 -5.38 17.60 9.65
C TYR A 165 -4.14 18.11 10.40
N ASN A 166 -3.84 19.41 10.32
CA ASN A 166 -2.77 20.06 11.07
C ASN A 166 -1.40 19.39 10.87
N ASP A 167 -1.09 18.98 9.65
CA ASP A 167 0.16 18.30 9.26
C ASP A 167 0.39 16.92 9.95
N ILE A 168 -0.63 16.38 10.62
CA ILE A 168 -0.55 15.09 11.35
C ILE A 168 -1.16 13.99 10.48
N SER A 169 -0.32 13.14 9.87
CA SER A 169 -0.74 12.03 9.01
C SER A 169 -1.92 12.41 8.10
N PRO A 170 -1.80 13.48 7.26
CA PRO A 170 -2.94 14.01 6.53
C PRO A 170 -3.59 12.99 5.59
N LEU A 171 -2.79 12.13 4.93
CA LEU A 171 -3.31 11.09 4.04
C LEU A 171 -4.07 10.02 4.81
N GLU A 172 -3.48 9.46 5.85
CA GLU A 172 -4.07 8.36 6.62
C GLU A 172 -5.35 8.81 7.34
N ASN A 173 -5.40 10.04 7.84
CA ASN A 173 -6.64 10.64 8.35
C ASN A 173 -7.70 10.76 7.26
N HIS A 174 -7.31 11.15 6.04
CA HIS A 174 -8.21 11.23 4.91
C HIS A 174 -8.73 9.84 4.51
N HIS A 175 -7.89 8.82 4.44
CA HIS A 175 -8.30 7.45 4.16
C HIS A 175 -9.34 6.95 5.16
N CYS A 176 -9.14 7.21 6.46
CA CYS A 176 -10.15 6.95 7.49
C CYS A 176 -11.46 7.70 7.23
N ALA A 177 -11.39 8.99 6.92
CA ALA A 177 -12.57 9.80 6.66
C ALA A 177 -13.38 9.24 5.49
N VAL A 178 -12.74 8.91 4.37
CA VAL A 178 -13.41 8.31 3.20
C VAL A 178 -13.99 6.94 3.53
N ALA A 179 -13.27 6.09 4.27
CA ALA A 179 -13.77 4.78 4.70
C ALA A 179 -15.09 4.89 5.46
N PHE A 180 -15.16 5.77 6.45
CA PHE A 180 -16.39 5.94 7.25
C PHE A 180 -17.47 6.76 6.57
N GLN A 181 -17.13 7.59 5.58
CA GLN A 181 -18.09 8.20 4.67
C GLN A 181 -18.81 7.15 3.83
N ILE A 182 -18.09 6.19 3.27
CA ILE A 182 -18.70 5.07 2.54
C ILE A 182 -19.60 4.24 3.47
N LEU A 183 -19.11 3.89 4.66
CA LEU A 183 -19.89 3.14 5.64
C LEU A 183 -21.10 3.91 6.17
N SER A 184 -21.12 5.24 6.08
CA SER A 184 -22.30 6.06 6.45
C SER A 184 -23.45 5.94 5.46
N LEU A 185 -23.20 5.44 4.25
CA LEU A 185 -24.24 5.13 3.29
C LEU A 185 -24.96 3.83 3.71
N PRO A 186 -26.27 3.83 3.96
CA PRO A 186 -26.96 2.64 4.44
C PRO A 186 -26.79 1.41 3.53
N GLU A 187 -26.74 1.62 2.22
CA GLU A 187 -26.53 0.56 1.23
C GLU A 187 -25.11 0.00 1.20
N CYS A 188 -24.15 0.67 1.83
CA CYS A 188 -22.75 0.28 1.91
C CYS A 188 -22.31 -0.05 3.34
N ASN A 189 -23.20 0.01 4.32
CA ASN A 189 -22.84 -0.24 5.71
C ASN A 189 -22.81 -1.74 6.02
N ILE A 190 -21.65 -2.35 5.84
CA ILE A 190 -21.42 -3.77 6.15
C ILE A 190 -21.54 -4.09 7.66
N PHE A 191 -21.54 -3.08 8.52
CA PHE A 191 -21.68 -3.22 9.98
C PHE A 191 -23.08 -2.79 10.48
N ALA A 192 -24.07 -2.66 9.60
CA ALA A 192 -25.39 -2.18 9.96
C ALA A 192 -26.10 -2.98 11.06
N ASN A 193 -25.79 -4.28 11.16
CA ASN A 193 -26.41 -5.20 12.12
C ASN A 193 -25.54 -5.44 13.37
N VAL A 194 -24.43 -4.72 13.51
CA VAL A 194 -23.57 -4.77 14.69
C VAL A 194 -24.11 -3.85 15.77
N ASP A 195 -23.99 -4.30 17.02
CA ASP A 195 -24.36 -3.48 18.18
C ASP A 195 -23.59 -2.14 18.17
N PRO A 196 -24.23 -0.99 18.49
CA PRO A 196 -23.60 0.33 18.43
C PRO A 196 -22.31 0.45 19.26
N ASP A 197 -22.24 -0.16 20.43
CA ASP A 197 -21.04 -0.09 21.28
C ASP A 197 -19.93 -0.96 20.71
N ALA A 198 -20.26 -2.13 20.18
CA ALA A 198 -19.30 -2.97 19.44
C ALA A 198 -18.79 -2.25 18.18
N PHE A 199 -19.67 -1.60 17.43
CA PHE A 199 -19.26 -0.82 16.24
C PHE A 199 -18.32 0.34 16.60
N LYS A 200 -18.54 1.00 17.72
CA LYS A 200 -17.65 2.06 18.21
C LYS A 200 -16.21 1.55 18.41
N GLN A 201 -16.08 0.36 18.98
CA GLN A 201 -14.76 -0.29 19.17
C GLN A 201 -14.14 -0.71 17.84
N ILE A 202 -14.92 -1.29 16.93
CA ILE A 202 -14.46 -1.66 15.58
C ILE A 202 -13.97 -0.42 14.83
N ARG A 203 -14.74 0.66 14.86
CA ARG A 203 -14.38 1.94 14.25
C ARG A 203 -13.04 2.45 14.78
N GLN A 204 -12.89 2.51 16.10
CA GLN A 204 -11.65 2.96 16.73
C GLN A 204 -10.44 2.09 16.35
N ALA A 205 -10.63 0.78 16.30
CA ALA A 205 -9.58 -0.15 15.92
C ALA A 205 -9.18 0.03 14.43
N ILE A 206 -10.13 0.15 13.52
CA ILE A 206 -9.85 0.40 12.09
C ILE A 206 -9.07 1.71 11.92
N ILE A 207 -9.48 2.78 12.59
CA ILE A 207 -8.77 4.08 12.55
C ILE A 207 -7.34 3.91 13.06
N THR A 208 -7.14 3.23 14.18
CA THR A 208 -5.81 2.96 14.74
C THR A 208 -4.92 2.25 13.73
N LEU A 209 -5.43 1.25 13.01
CA LEU A 209 -4.65 0.48 12.04
C LEU A 209 -4.33 1.30 10.78
N ILE A 210 -5.28 2.07 10.25
CA ILE A 210 -5.02 2.92 9.09
C ILE A 210 -4.01 4.02 9.43
N LEU A 211 -4.12 4.66 10.59
CA LEU A 211 -3.13 5.65 11.05
C LEU A 211 -1.73 5.02 11.27
N ALA A 212 -1.65 3.73 11.55
CA ALA A 212 -0.38 3.01 11.69
C ALA A 212 0.35 2.77 10.35
N THR A 213 -0.32 2.93 9.21
CA THR A 213 0.32 2.79 7.89
C THR A 213 1.21 3.99 7.54
N ASP A 214 1.09 5.13 8.22
CA ASP A 214 2.04 6.24 8.06
C ASP A 214 3.47 5.77 8.34
N MET A 215 4.33 5.86 7.32
CA MET A 215 5.72 5.43 7.42
C MET A 215 6.55 6.30 8.41
N ALA A 216 6.10 7.52 8.71
CA ALA A 216 6.73 8.34 9.76
C ALA A 216 6.65 7.67 11.15
N ARG A 217 5.68 6.80 11.35
CA ARG A 217 5.47 6.05 12.61
C ARG A 217 6.14 4.67 12.63
N HIS A 218 6.85 4.30 11.55
CA HIS A 218 7.42 2.95 11.42
C HIS A 218 8.34 2.59 12.59
N GLY A 219 9.28 3.47 12.93
CA GLY A 219 10.25 3.22 14.01
C GLY A 219 9.57 3.00 15.37
N GLU A 220 8.65 3.88 15.76
CA GLU A 220 7.96 3.79 17.05
C GLU A 220 7.12 2.50 17.16
N ILE A 221 6.43 2.11 16.09
CA ILE A 221 5.58 0.90 16.07
C ILE A 221 6.45 -0.36 16.16
N LEU A 222 7.53 -0.43 15.35
CA LEU A 222 8.43 -1.58 15.37
C LEU A 222 9.16 -1.72 16.73
N ASP A 223 9.62 -0.62 17.31
CA ASP A 223 10.28 -0.64 18.61
C ASP A 223 9.32 -1.05 19.73
N SER A 224 8.08 -0.57 19.69
CA SER A 224 7.03 -1.01 20.61
C SER A 224 6.76 -2.52 20.51
N PHE A 225 6.74 -3.06 19.28
CA PHE A 225 6.55 -4.48 19.05
C PHE A 225 7.75 -5.32 19.51
N LYS A 226 8.98 -4.88 19.25
CA LYS A 226 10.21 -5.52 19.72
C LYS A 226 10.24 -5.70 21.25
N GLN A 227 9.71 -4.71 21.98
CA GLN A 227 9.62 -4.78 23.43
C GLN A 227 8.62 -5.84 23.95
N LYS A 228 7.64 -6.20 23.13
CA LYS A 228 6.54 -7.11 23.47
C LYS A 228 6.76 -8.54 22.96
N VAL A 229 7.46 -8.71 21.85
CA VAL A 229 7.50 -9.96 21.07
C VAL A 229 8.08 -11.15 21.88
N ASP A 230 9.09 -10.93 22.70
CA ASP A 230 9.77 -12.00 23.44
C ASP A 230 8.90 -12.56 24.59
N ASN A 231 7.94 -11.77 25.09
CA ASN A 231 6.98 -12.18 26.12
C ASN A 231 5.54 -11.82 25.70
N PHE A 232 5.20 -12.16 24.47
CA PHE A 232 3.93 -11.77 23.88
C PHE A 232 2.75 -12.51 24.54
N ASP A 233 1.74 -11.73 24.96
CA ASP A 233 0.52 -12.21 25.57
C ASP A 233 -0.69 -11.87 24.68
N PHE A 234 -1.29 -12.90 24.05
CA PHE A 234 -2.48 -12.76 23.21
C PHE A 234 -3.75 -12.40 23.99
N THR A 235 -3.73 -12.41 25.32
CA THR A 235 -4.83 -11.93 26.16
C THR A 235 -4.68 -10.47 26.55
N ASN A 236 -3.53 -9.87 26.30
CA ASN A 236 -3.25 -8.47 26.56
C ASN A 236 -3.67 -7.62 25.35
N GLU A 237 -4.65 -6.75 25.53
CA GLU A 237 -5.22 -5.91 24.48
C GLU A 237 -4.17 -4.97 23.83
N GLU A 238 -3.24 -4.42 24.62
CA GLU A 238 -2.16 -3.57 24.09
C GLU A 238 -1.21 -4.37 23.20
N HIS A 239 -0.85 -5.60 23.59
CA HIS A 239 -0.03 -6.49 22.77
C HIS A 239 -0.74 -6.84 21.45
N VAL A 240 -2.01 -7.21 21.52
CA VAL A 240 -2.81 -7.57 20.34
C VAL A 240 -2.97 -6.36 19.41
N THR A 241 -3.23 -5.17 19.93
CA THR A 241 -3.31 -3.94 19.13
C THR A 241 -1.99 -3.66 18.42
N CYS A 242 -0.86 -3.77 19.13
CA CYS A 242 0.47 -3.60 18.56
C CYS A 242 0.74 -4.62 17.43
N LEU A 243 0.37 -5.89 17.63
CA LEU A 243 0.47 -6.93 16.62
C LEU A 243 -0.35 -6.58 15.38
N LYS A 244 -1.61 -6.15 15.53
CA LYS A 244 -2.47 -5.76 14.40
C LYS A 244 -1.87 -4.58 13.62
N MET A 245 -1.27 -3.59 14.29
CA MET A 245 -0.57 -2.48 13.65
C MET A 245 0.63 -2.96 12.84
N VAL A 246 1.43 -3.88 13.36
CA VAL A 246 2.58 -4.45 12.64
C VAL A 246 2.11 -5.32 11.46
N LEU A 247 1.04 -6.10 11.62
CA LEU A 247 0.49 -6.93 10.55
C LEU A 247 0.02 -6.09 9.36
N ILE A 248 -0.72 -5.00 9.58
CA ILE A 248 -1.15 -4.15 8.46
C ILE A 248 0.04 -3.47 7.79
N LYS A 249 1.05 -3.04 8.54
CA LYS A 249 2.29 -2.50 7.98
C LYS A 249 3.03 -3.54 7.14
N CYS A 250 3.15 -4.77 7.63
CA CYS A 250 3.74 -5.87 6.86
C CYS A 250 3.01 -6.09 5.54
N CYS A 251 1.68 -6.08 5.55
CA CYS A 251 0.88 -6.27 4.34
C CYS A 251 1.03 -5.10 3.36
N ASP A 252 1.04 -3.87 3.85
CA ASP A 252 1.14 -2.65 3.06
C ASP A 252 2.44 -2.58 2.24
N ILE A 253 3.55 -2.96 2.86
CA ILE A 253 4.88 -2.89 2.23
C ILE A 253 5.42 -4.27 1.79
N SER A 254 4.54 -5.23 1.53
CA SER A 254 4.88 -6.64 1.31
C SER A 254 5.28 -7.01 -0.12
N ASN A 255 5.35 -6.09 -1.06
CA ASN A 255 5.54 -6.44 -2.49
C ASN A 255 6.81 -7.28 -2.74
N GLU A 256 7.91 -6.99 -2.04
CA GLU A 256 9.18 -7.71 -2.17
C GLU A 256 9.18 -9.11 -1.52
N VAL A 257 8.13 -9.46 -0.79
CA VAL A 257 7.90 -10.84 -0.30
C VAL A 257 7.44 -11.75 -1.43
N ARG A 258 6.82 -11.18 -2.48
CA ARG A 258 6.28 -11.91 -3.62
C ARG A 258 7.38 -12.36 -4.57
N PRO A 259 7.12 -13.36 -5.43
CA PRO A 259 8.06 -13.73 -6.50
C PRO A 259 8.50 -12.50 -7.32
N THR A 260 9.72 -12.52 -7.80
CA THR A 260 10.34 -11.39 -8.53
C THR A 260 9.47 -10.88 -9.69
N GLU A 261 8.85 -11.81 -10.44
CA GLU A 261 7.98 -11.48 -11.59
C GLU A 261 6.75 -10.68 -11.18
N VAL A 262 6.31 -10.84 -9.94
CA VAL A 262 5.17 -10.11 -9.36
C VAL A 262 5.63 -8.83 -8.67
N ALA A 263 6.77 -8.87 -7.99
CA ALA A 263 7.32 -7.76 -7.20
C ALA A 263 7.91 -6.64 -8.07
N GLU A 264 8.69 -6.99 -9.09
CA GLU A 264 9.44 -6.01 -9.89
C GLU A 264 8.54 -4.96 -10.58
N PRO A 265 7.41 -5.32 -11.20
CA PRO A 265 6.50 -4.31 -11.77
C PRO A 265 5.99 -3.29 -10.77
N TRP A 266 5.86 -3.65 -9.48
CA TRP A 266 5.49 -2.72 -8.43
C TRP A 266 6.56 -1.66 -8.16
N VAL A 267 7.83 -1.99 -8.31
CA VAL A 267 8.93 -1.03 -8.19
C VAL A 267 8.82 0.03 -9.28
N ASP A 268 8.52 -0.37 -10.52
CA ASP A 268 8.31 0.55 -11.63
C ASP A 268 7.13 1.49 -11.35
N CYS A 269 6.01 0.96 -10.86
CA CYS A 269 4.84 1.74 -10.47
C CYS A 269 5.17 2.77 -9.37
N LEU A 270 5.92 2.35 -8.34
CA LEU A 270 6.30 3.22 -7.22
C LEU A 270 7.22 4.34 -7.69
N LEU A 271 8.24 4.01 -8.48
CA LEU A 271 9.18 5.00 -9.00
C LEU A 271 8.49 5.99 -9.95
N GLU A 272 7.54 5.54 -10.78
CA GLU A 272 6.75 6.44 -11.62
C GLU A 272 5.99 7.47 -10.78
N GLU A 273 5.31 7.02 -9.72
CA GLU A 273 4.58 7.91 -8.81
C GLU A 273 5.53 8.88 -8.07
N TYR A 274 6.68 8.40 -7.60
CA TYR A 274 7.70 9.21 -6.95
C TYR A 274 8.28 10.26 -7.90
N PHE A 275 8.57 9.89 -9.14
CA PHE A 275 9.11 10.81 -10.14
C PHE A 275 8.09 11.86 -10.55
N MET A 276 6.82 11.51 -10.66
CA MET A 276 5.74 12.49 -10.87
C MET A 276 5.68 13.51 -9.72
N GLN A 277 5.81 13.07 -8.48
CA GLN A 277 5.86 13.97 -7.32
C GLN A 277 7.09 14.87 -7.37
N SER A 278 8.28 14.34 -7.58
CA SER A 278 9.52 15.12 -7.59
C SER A 278 9.55 16.16 -8.72
N ASP A 279 9.05 15.81 -9.91
CA ASP A 279 8.93 16.76 -11.02
C ASP A 279 7.97 17.91 -10.68
N ARG A 280 6.87 17.61 -10.03
CA ARG A 280 5.93 18.62 -9.55
C ARG A 280 6.53 19.51 -8.47
N GLU A 281 7.21 18.93 -7.49
CA GLU A 281 7.92 19.67 -6.45
C GLU A 281 8.96 20.62 -7.05
N LYS A 282 9.76 20.18 -8.03
CA LYS A 282 10.70 21.01 -8.76
C LYS A 282 9.99 22.18 -9.45
N SER A 283 8.87 21.92 -10.11
CA SER A 283 8.10 22.97 -10.82
C SER A 283 7.47 23.98 -9.87
N GLU A 284 7.11 23.58 -8.67
CA GLU A 284 6.50 24.42 -7.64
C GLU A 284 7.56 25.07 -6.71
N GLY A 285 8.84 24.76 -6.89
CA GLY A 285 9.94 25.29 -6.05
C GLY A 285 9.95 24.69 -4.65
N LEU A 286 9.40 23.49 -4.47
CA LEU A 286 9.36 22.78 -3.21
C LEU A 286 10.62 21.89 -3.01
N PRO A 287 10.97 21.54 -1.78
CA PRO A 287 12.04 20.59 -1.50
C PRO A 287 11.76 19.22 -2.11
N VAL A 288 12.76 18.59 -2.72
CA VAL A 288 12.69 17.24 -3.30
C VAL A 288 13.50 16.27 -2.46
N ALA A 289 12.89 15.16 -2.07
CA ALA A 289 13.62 14.07 -1.40
C ALA A 289 14.53 13.37 -2.42
N PRO A 290 15.83 13.16 -2.12
CA PRO A 290 16.76 12.54 -3.07
C PRO A 290 16.35 11.17 -3.57
N PHE A 291 15.69 10.36 -2.74
CA PHE A 291 15.22 9.02 -3.11
C PHE A 291 13.98 9.02 -4.03
N MET A 292 13.42 10.18 -4.33
CA MET A 292 12.30 10.38 -5.25
C MET A 292 12.70 11.09 -6.55
N ASP A 293 13.97 11.50 -6.68
CA ASP A 293 14.46 12.24 -7.83
C ASP A 293 14.95 11.28 -8.92
N ARG A 294 14.31 11.34 -10.10
CA ARG A 294 14.67 10.49 -11.26
C ARG A 294 16.14 10.60 -11.69
N ASP A 295 16.76 11.76 -11.42
CA ASP A 295 18.18 12.01 -11.76
C ASP A 295 19.15 11.38 -10.77
N LYS A 296 18.67 10.85 -9.63
CA LYS A 296 19.49 10.36 -8.51
C LYS A 296 19.23 8.90 -8.14
N VAL A 297 18.10 8.33 -8.56
CA VAL A 297 17.61 7.03 -8.08
C VAL A 297 17.52 6.04 -9.23
N THR A 298 18.06 4.84 -9.00
CA THR A 298 17.85 3.64 -9.83
C THR A 298 17.01 2.62 -9.04
N LYS A 299 16.41 1.63 -9.74
CA LYS A 299 15.69 0.54 -9.07
C LYS A 299 16.50 -0.12 -7.95
N PRO A 300 17.76 -0.58 -8.20
CA PRO A 300 18.54 -1.22 -7.15
C PRO A 300 18.77 -0.29 -5.95
N THR A 301 19.12 0.97 -6.17
CA THR A 301 19.40 1.90 -5.07
C THR A 301 18.14 2.24 -4.26
N ALA A 302 16.96 2.28 -4.87
CA ALA A 302 15.70 2.46 -4.18
C ALA A 302 15.36 1.27 -3.27
N GLN A 303 15.58 0.05 -3.74
CA GLN A 303 15.11 -1.16 -3.08
C GLN A 303 16.06 -1.69 -2.00
N ILE A 304 17.39 -1.66 -2.22
CA ILE A 304 18.36 -2.23 -1.27
C ILE A 304 18.20 -1.67 0.13
N GLY A 305 18.16 -0.34 0.26
CA GLY A 305 18.03 0.32 1.56
C GLY A 305 16.68 0.01 2.23
N PHE A 306 15.62 0.01 1.45
CA PHE A 306 14.27 -0.28 1.94
C PHE A 306 14.14 -1.72 2.43
N ILE A 307 14.60 -2.69 1.65
CA ILE A 307 14.57 -4.10 2.04
C ILE A 307 15.43 -4.34 3.28
N LYS A 308 16.66 -3.81 3.30
CA LYS A 308 17.64 -4.07 4.36
C LYS A 308 17.30 -3.42 5.68
N PHE A 309 16.81 -2.19 5.67
CA PHE A 309 16.62 -1.40 6.89
C PHE A 309 15.16 -1.29 7.35
N VAL A 310 14.20 -1.59 6.50
CA VAL A 310 12.77 -1.51 6.82
C VAL A 310 12.13 -2.89 6.82
N LEU A 311 12.15 -3.61 5.68
CA LEU A 311 11.41 -4.86 5.51
C LEU A 311 11.97 -6.00 6.35
N ILE A 312 13.24 -6.34 6.17
CA ILE A 312 13.87 -7.47 6.87
C ILE A 312 13.74 -7.32 8.40
N PRO A 313 14.09 -6.18 9.02
CA PRO A 313 13.95 -6.04 10.47
C PRO A 313 12.54 -6.22 10.98
N MET A 314 11.53 -5.76 10.23
CA MET A 314 10.12 -5.89 10.63
C MET A 314 9.64 -7.33 10.49
N PHE A 315 9.89 -7.99 9.35
CA PHE A 315 9.46 -9.38 9.13
C PHE A 315 10.23 -10.37 10.03
N GLU A 316 11.51 -10.15 10.30
CA GLU A 316 12.27 -10.95 11.26
C GLU A 316 11.73 -10.81 12.70
N THR A 317 11.24 -9.63 13.07
CA THR A 317 10.59 -9.44 14.37
C THR A 317 9.25 -10.18 14.44
N VAL A 318 8.45 -10.14 13.37
CA VAL A 318 7.19 -10.93 13.28
C VAL A 318 7.49 -12.44 13.26
N MET A 319 8.57 -12.87 12.62
CA MET A 319 9.01 -14.26 12.58
C MET A 319 9.30 -14.83 13.98
N LYS A 320 9.75 -14.03 14.92
CA LYS A 320 9.91 -14.48 16.32
C LYS A 320 8.61 -14.99 16.92
N LEU A 321 7.49 -14.40 16.56
CA LEU A 321 6.16 -14.81 17.02
C LEU A 321 5.54 -15.90 16.12
N PHE A 322 5.86 -15.89 14.83
CA PHE A 322 5.34 -16.79 13.82
C PHE A 322 6.48 -17.39 12.97
N PRO A 323 7.23 -18.39 13.50
CA PRO A 323 8.38 -18.97 12.80
C PRO A 323 8.04 -19.53 11.41
N GLN A 324 6.79 -19.90 11.16
CA GLN A 324 6.32 -20.44 9.89
C GLN A 324 6.41 -19.45 8.71
N ILE A 325 6.63 -18.15 8.96
CA ILE A 325 6.83 -17.17 7.87
C ILE A 325 8.28 -17.12 7.35
N GLU A 326 9.22 -17.85 7.96
CA GLU A 326 10.65 -17.75 7.60
C GLU A 326 10.89 -18.06 6.12
N GLU A 327 10.48 -19.25 5.67
CA GLU A 327 10.73 -19.68 4.29
C GLU A 327 9.88 -18.93 3.26
N ILE A 328 8.66 -18.54 3.64
CA ILE A 328 7.66 -18.01 2.70
C ILE A 328 7.73 -16.49 2.57
N MET A 329 8.20 -15.78 3.60
CA MET A 329 8.21 -14.31 3.61
C MET A 329 9.60 -13.72 3.87
N VAL A 330 10.34 -14.24 4.86
CA VAL A 330 11.64 -13.66 5.25
C VAL A 330 12.73 -14.03 4.25
N GLN A 331 12.79 -15.30 3.85
CA GLN A 331 13.79 -15.72 2.87
C GLN A 331 13.62 -15.02 1.52
N PRO A 332 12.42 -14.86 0.96
CA PRO A 332 12.24 -14.06 -0.26
C PRO A 332 12.76 -12.62 -0.14
N LEU A 333 12.64 -11.98 1.03
CA LEU A 333 13.21 -10.65 1.26
C LEU A 333 14.73 -10.65 1.24
N ARG A 334 15.37 -11.67 1.82
CA ARG A 334 16.82 -11.83 1.78
C ARG A 334 17.32 -12.07 0.36
N ASP A 335 16.61 -12.92 -0.39
CA ASP A 335 16.93 -13.21 -1.79
C ASP A 335 16.74 -11.97 -2.67
N SER A 336 15.68 -11.19 -2.46
CA SER A 336 15.44 -9.94 -3.17
C SER A 336 16.54 -8.90 -2.89
N ARG A 337 16.98 -8.76 -1.61
CA ARG A 337 18.11 -7.89 -1.26
C ARG A 337 19.36 -8.28 -2.04
N ASP A 338 19.71 -9.55 -2.02
CA ASP A 338 20.92 -10.06 -2.68
C ASP A 338 20.85 -9.85 -4.20
N HIS A 339 19.69 -10.08 -4.80
CA HIS A 339 19.43 -9.81 -6.21
C HIS A 339 19.66 -8.33 -6.59
N TYR A 340 19.09 -7.39 -5.82
CA TYR A 340 19.30 -5.96 -6.09
C TYR A 340 20.73 -5.50 -5.79
N GLU A 341 21.43 -6.11 -4.83
CA GLU A 341 22.87 -5.86 -4.59
C GLU A 341 23.72 -6.29 -5.80
N GLU A 342 23.42 -7.44 -6.41
CA GLU A 342 24.06 -7.90 -7.65
C GLU A 342 23.79 -6.95 -8.82
N LEU A 343 22.52 -6.55 -9.03
CA LEU A 343 22.16 -5.60 -10.09
C LEU A 343 22.90 -4.28 -9.92
N LYS A 344 23.00 -3.78 -8.68
CA LYS A 344 23.74 -2.55 -8.40
C LYS A 344 25.22 -2.67 -8.76
N GLN A 345 25.86 -3.79 -8.45
CA GLN A 345 27.27 -4.03 -8.81
C GLN A 345 27.48 -4.04 -10.33
N ILE A 346 26.53 -4.60 -11.08
CA ILE A 346 26.57 -4.60 -12.56
C ILE A 346 26.43 -3.18 -13.08
N ASP A 347 25.48 -2.39 -12.58
CA ASP A 347 25.28 -1.01 -12.98
C ASP A 347 26.51 -0.13 -12.68
N ASP A 348 27.09 -0.27 -11.48
CA ASP A 348 28.30 0.45 -11.08
C ASP A 348 29.49 0.09 -12.01
N ALA A 349 29.67 -1.20 -12.33
CA ALA A 349 30.72 -1.65 -13.22
C ALA A 349 30.53 -1.15 -14.68
N MET A 350 29.31 -1.09 -15.17
CA MET A 350 28.99 -0.54 -16.50
C MET A 350 29.25 0.96 -16.56
N THR A 351 28.91 1.70 -15.50
CA THR A 351 29.16 3.13 -15.42
C THR A 351 30.66 3.47 -15.37
N GLU A 352 31.50 2.61 -14.79
CA GLU A 352 32.97 2.76 -14.79
C GLU A 352 33.59 2.47 -16.16
N VAL A 353 32.98 1.62 -16.98
CA VAL A 353 33.46 1.24 -18.32
C VAL A 353 33.10 2.26 -19.39
N GLU A 354 31.95 2.93 -19.29
CA GLU A 354 31.53 3.93 -20.28
C GLU A 354 32.53 5.09 -20.51
N PRO A 355 33.13 5.71 -19.47
CA PRO A 355 34.13 6.75 -19.67
C PRO A 355 35.40 6.23 -20.38
N VAL A 356 35.81 4.98 -20.08
CA VAL A 356 37.00 4.34 -20.68
C VAL A 356 36.75 4.05 -22.15
N LEU A 357 35.58 3.58 -22.53
CA LEU A 357 35.19 3.34 -23.92
C LEU A 357 35.06 4.65 -24.71
N SER A 358 34.48 5.71 -24.11
CA SER A 358 34.34 7.02 -24.75
C SER A 358 35.72 7.67 -24.99
N ILE A 359 36.65 7.56 -24.04
CA ILE A 359 38.01 8.06 -24.18
C ILE A 359 38.78 7.22 -25.24
N SER A 360 38.60 5.90 -25.27
CA SER A 360 39.19 5.02 -26.25
C SER A 360 38.69 5.29 -27.67
N LEU A 361 37.38 5.53 -27.83
CA LEU A 361 36.77 5.91 -29.11
C LEU A 361 37.21 7.30 -29.56
N SER A 362 37.32 8.27 -28.67
CA SER A 362 37.81 9.60 -29.00
C SER A 362 39.29 9.61 -29.38
N LEU A 363 40.12 8.81 -28.71
CA LEU A 363 41.54 8.62 -29.05
C LEU A 363 41.72 7.88 -30.39
N SER A 364 40.91 6.86 -30.67
CA SER A 364 40.98 6.14 -31.96
C SER A 364 40.50 7.01 -33.11
N LEU A 365 39.48 7.85 -32.94
CA LEU A 365 39.02 8.84 -33.92
C LEU A 365 40.04 9.96 -34.14
N SER A 366 40.71 10.47 -33.11
CA SER A 366 41.76 11.47 -33.22
C SER A 366 43.03 10.93 -33.93
N LEU A 367 43.39 9.66 -33.64
CA LEU A 367 44.51 8.97 -34.34
C LEU A 367 44.20 8.67 -35.80
N SER A 368 42.97 8.28 -36.13
CA SER A 368 42.55 8.06 -37.53
C SER A 368 42.48 9.37 -38.34
N LEU A 369 42.06 10.47 -37.74
CA LEU A 369 42.09 11.80 -38.37
C LEU A 369 43.48 12.34 -38.55
N SER A 370 44.43 12.11 -37.60
CA SER A 370 45.83 12.54 -37.76
C SER A 370 46.58 11.74 -38.79
N LEU A 371 46.29 10.45 -38.97
CA LEU A 371 46.87 9.59 -40.02
C LEU A 371 46.33 9.94 -41.41
N SER A 372 45.04 10.31 -41.54
CA SER A 372 44.46 10.74 -42.81
C SER A 372 44.96 12.12 -43.27
N LEU A 373 45.24 13.04 -42.36
CA LEU A 373 45.84 14.35 -42.68
C LEU A 373 47.29 14.25 -43.08
N SER A 374 48.07 13.29 -42.57
CA SER A 374 49.46 13.08 -42.99
C SER A 374 49.59 12.45 -44.38
N GLN A 375 48.59 11.78 -44.92
CA GLN A 375 48.55 11.23 -46.29
C GLN A 375 48.16 12.27 -47.36
N TYR A 376 47.66 13.43 -46.99
CA TYR A 376 47.33 14.52 -47.92
C TYR A 376 48.40 15.62 -48.00
N MET A 377 49.49 15.50 -47.29
CA MET A 377 50.60 16.45 -47.27
C MET A 377 51.94 15.87 -47.85
N CYS A 378 51.88 14.84 -48.73
CA CYS A 378 53.00 14.37 -49.54
C CYS A 378 52.67 14.48 -51.03
#